data_755b5fd2b7832a9776dfcbf4baeab086
#
_entry.id   755b5fd2b7832a9776dfcbf4baeab086
#
_cell.length_a   1.000
_cell.length_b   1.000
_cell.length_c   1.000
_cell.angle_alpha   90.00
_cell.angle_beta   90.00
_cell.angle_gamma   90.00
#
_symmetry.space_group_name_H-M   'P 1'
#
loop_
_entity.id
_entity.type
_entity.pdbx_description
1 polymer ?
#
loop_
_entity_poly.entity_id
_entity_poly.type
_entity_poly.pdbx_seq_one_letter_code
_entity_poly.pdbx_strand_id
1 'polypeptide(L)'
;MKKILYLFIGLALGFSLSSPAAQAVEGILAQRCTSPILFNGAPVEIEAYTINGHNYFKLRDIGKAVGFNVYWIAEDRTVRIETSQPYTGEAPIRTEDVESDLQSGPNASTVDVDAMKKDIVERTNVLRTERGIASLTTNDKLMQAAQVRADEMAANSVYSHTRPDGRKYNTVADCRYIGENIHQIPLLYLKQQKGELAETVVHSWSKSAGHMENMINASYASIGVGLARGIDGNGMECWYCVQLFLRDGYHITWVDTPAKG
;
A
#
# COMPACT_ATOMS: atom_id res chain seq x y z
N MET A 1 85.88 -11.81 -12.02
CA MET A 1 84.92 -10.91 -12.63
C MET A 1 83.77 -11.64 -13.37
N LYS A 2 83.97 -12.69 -14.15
CA LYS A 2 82.89 -13.39 -14.89
C LYS A 2 81.87 -14.05 -13.98
N LYS A 3 82.16 -14.59 -12.83
CA LYS A 3 81.20 -15.25 -11.90
C LYS A 3 80.24 -14.25 -11.22
N ILE A 4 80.66 -13.01 -10.98
CA ILE A 4 79.84 -11.96 -10.38
C ILE A 4 78.82 -11.45 -11.40
N LEU A 5 79.21 -11.43 -12.69
CA LEU A 5 78.26 -10.98 -13.75
C LEU A 5 77.12 -11.94 -13.92
N TYR A 6 77.29 -13.25 -13.78
CA TYR A 6 76.20 -14.22 -13.83
C TYR A 6 75.26 -14.14 -12.62
N LEU A 7 75.77 -13.77 -11.44
CA LEU A 7 74.97 -13.57 -10.25
C LEU A 7 74.01 -12.38 -10.41
N PHE A 8 74.46 -11.27 -10.99
CA PHE A 8 73.64 -10.09 -11.26
C PHE A 8 72.65 -10.34 -12.36
N ILE A 9 72.91 -11.08 -13.42
CA ILE A 9 72.02 -11.46 -14.48
C ILE A 9 70.97 -12.43 -13.94
N GLY A 10 71.29 -13.38 -13.12
CA GLY A 10 70.36 -14.28 -12.46
C GLY A 10 69.40 -13.56 -11.50
N LEU A 11 69.89 -12.59 -10.73
CA LEU A 11 69.14 -11.79 -9.82
C LEU A 11 68.11 -10.86 -10.59
N ALA A 12 68.58 -10.24 -11.67
CA ALA A 12 67.74 -9.38 -12.52
C ALA A 12 66.64 -10.17 -13.24
N LEU A 13 66.93 -11.41 -13.69
CA LEU A 13 65.91 -12.29 -14.31
C LEU A 13 64.97 -12.92 -13.26
N GLY A 14 65.44 -13.18 -12.05
CA GLY A 14 64.65 -13.69 -10.95
C GLY A 14 63.60 -12.68 -10.45
N PHE A 15 63.95 -11.40 -10.46
CA PHE A 15 63.02 -10.33 -10.07
C PHE A 15 61.94 -10.03 -11.13
N SER A 16 62.22 -10.28 -12.41
CA SER A 16 61.24 -10.05 -13.47
C SER A 16 60.19 -11.17 -13.62
N LEU A 17 60.40 -12.34 -13.01
CA LEU A 17 59.48 -13.46 -13.07
C LEU A 17 58.57 -13.61 -11.84
N SER A 18 58.76 -12.79 -10.80
CA SER A 18 57.99 -12.86 -9.56
C SER A 18 57.08 -11.67 -9.31
N SER A 19 56.77 -10.86 -10.33
CA SER A 19 55.68 -9.90 -10.22
C SER A 19 54.36 -10.68 -10.20
N PRO A 20 53.60 -10.71 -9.08
CA PRO A 20 52.28 -11.16 -9.16
C PRO A 20 51.57 -10.29 -10.19
N ALA A 21 50.96 -10.90 -11.20
CA ALA A 21 50.07 -10.17 -12.09
C ALA A 21 49.02 -9.55 -11.19
N ALA A 22 49.12 -8.25 -10.92
CA ALA A 22 48.07 -7.50 -10.30
C ALA A 22 46.90 -7.59 -11.28
N GLN A 23 45.94 -8.45 -10.98
CA GLN A 23 44.66 -8.39 -11.66
C GLN A 23 44.12 -6.99 -11.41
N ALA A 24 44.17 -6.15 -12.44
CA ALA A 24 43.51 -4.86 -12.42
C ALA A 24 42.03 -5.16 -12.21
N VAL A 25 41.53 -4.90 -11.02
CA VAL A 25 40.08 -4.86 -10.79
C VAL A 25 39.60 -3.64 -11.58
N GLU A 26 38.95 -3.87 -12.70
CA GLU A 26 38.30 -2.80 -13.43
C GLU A 26 37.23 -2.22 -12.50
N GLY A 27 37.57 -1.15 -11.80
CA GLY A 27 36.67 -0.42 -10.97
C GLY A 27 35.69 0.39 -11.86
N ILE A 28 34.41 0.24 -11.64
CA ILE A 28 33.42 1.12 -12.24
C ILE A 28 33.53 2.49 -11.57
N LEU A 29 33.87 3.54 -12.34
CA LEU A 29 33.96 4.90 -11.82
C LEU A 29 32.53 5.48 -11.71
N ALA A 30 32.04 5.64 -10.49
CA ALA A 30 30.78 6.31 -10.19
C ALA A 30 31.05 7.75 -9.72
N GLN A 31 30.46 8.72 -10.39
CA GLN A 31 30.54 10.13 -10.03
C GLN A 31 29.24 10.55 -9.35
N ARG A 32 29.32 11.25 -8.21
CA ARG A 32 28.10 11.76 -7.54
C ARG A 32 27.40 12.78 -8.43
N CYS A 33 26.10 12.57 -8.65
CA CYS A 33 25.27 13.51 -9.39
C CYS A 33 24.93 14.71 -8.47
N THR A 34 25.19 15.93 -8.95
CA THR A 34 24.88 17.17 -8.25
C THR A 34 23.68 17.90 -8.80
N SER A 35 23.05 17.36 -9.87
CA SER A 35 21.85 17.94 -10.45
C SER A 35 20.64 17.77 -9.55
N PRO A 36 19.76 18.78 -9.42
CA PRO A 36 18.53 18.65 -8.65
C PRO A 36 17.62 17.59 -9.25
N ILE A 37 17.02 16.76 -8.37
CA ILE A 37 16.06 15.73 -8.75
C ILE A 37 14.67 16.25 -8.40
N LEU A 38 13.75 16.24 -9.37
CA LEU A 38 12.38 16.69 -9.15
C LEU A 38 11.41 15.50 -9.29
N PHE A 39 10.52 15.35 -8.30
CA PHE A 39 9.39 14.43 -8.37
C PHE A 39 8.09 15.23 -8.45
N ASN A 40 7.33 15.07 -9.54
CA ASN A 40 6.13 15.85 -9.83
C ASN A 40 6.38 17.38 -9.74
N GLY A 41 7.58 17.83 -10.15
CA GLY A 41 7.98 19.24 -10.11
C GLY A 41 8.49 19.74 -8.74
N ALA A 42 8.41 18.95 -7.69
CA ALA A 42 8.95 19.26 -6.37
C ALA A 42 10.35 18.67 -6.18
N PRO A 43 11.31 19.41 -5.59
CA PRO A 43 12.65 18.88 -5.33
C PRO A 43 12.60 17.77 -4.28
N VAL A 44 13.36 16.69 -4.53
CA VAL A 44 13.52 15.57 -3.59
C VAL A 44 15.00 15.33 -3.33
N GLU A 45 15.32 15.00 -2.08
CA GLU A 45 16.69 14.64 -1.68
C GLU A 45 16.91 13.13 -1.89
N ILE A 46 17.51 12.80 -3.04
CA ILE A 46 17.83 11.42 -3.41
C ILE A 46 19.31 11.37 -3.80
N GLU A 47 20.03 10.40 -3.24
CA GLU A 47 21.42 10.15 -3.61
C GLU A 47 21.47 9.52 -5.02
N ALA A 48 22.21 10.16 -5.93
CA ALA A 48 22.36 9.75 -7.30
C ALA A 48 23.83 9.71 -7.74
N TYR A 49 24.13 8.78 -8.64
CA TYR A 49 25.45 8.62 -9.23
C TYR A 49 25.34 8.52 -10.75
N THR A 50 26.31 9.08 -11.45
CA THR A 50 26.49 8.90 -12.89
C THR A 50 27.56 7.86 -13.16
N ILE A 51 27.22 6.83 -13.92
CA ILE A 51 28.10 5.74 -14.34
C ILE A 51 27.95 5.57 -15.84
N ASN A 52 29.04 5.70 -16.58
CA ASN A 52 29.02 5.58 -18.05
C ASN A 52 27.96 6.45 -18.72
N GLY A 53 27.74 7.69 -18.23
CA GLY A 53 26.77 8.62 -18.75
C GLY A 53 25.29 8.35 -18.37
N HIS A 54 25.03 7.34 -17.56
CA HIS A 54 23.69 7.02 -17.05
C HIS A 54 23.56 7.38 -15.58
N ASN A 55 22.38 7.86 -15.18
CA ASN A 55 22.09 8.17 -13.79
C ASN A 55 21.54 6.94 -13.05
N TYR A 56 22.11 6.65 -11.88
CA TYR A 56 21.73 5.57 -10.99
C TYR A 56 21.25 6.17 -9.68
N PHE A 57 20.15 5.64 -9.18
CA PHE A 57 19.54 6.08 -7.94
C PHE A 57 19.46 4.92 -6.98
N LYS A 58 19.60 5.20 -5.70
CA LYS A 58 19.36 4.22 -4.66
C LYS A 58 17.88 3.89 -4.63
N LEU A 59 17.54 2.65 -4.95
CA LEU A 59 16.14 2.20 -5.11
C LEU A 59 15.27 2.47 -3.87
N ARG A 60 15.84 2.35 -2.67
CA ARG A 60 15.15 2.66 -1.41
C ARG A 60 14.78 4.14 -1.28
N ASP A 61 15.64 5.04 -1.74
CA ASP A 61 15.37 6.48 -1.69
C ASP A 61 14.27 6.85 -2.68
N ILE A 62 14.24 6.21 -3.86
CA ILE A 62 13.12 6.32 -4.80
C ILE A 62 11.84 5.78 -4.15
N GLY A 63 11.87 4.57 -3.57
CA GLY A 63 10.71 3.97 -2.90
C GLY A 63 10.13 4.89 -1.81
N LYS A 64 11.00 5.50 -1.00
CA LYS A 64 10.61 6.46 0.04
C LYS A 64 9.99 7.74 -0.55
N ALA A 65 10.54 8.27 -1.63
CA ALA A 65 10.05 9.51 -2.24
C ALA A 65 8.74 9.33 -3.01
N VAL A 66 8.56 8.17 -3.64
CA VAL A 66 7.41 7.85 -4.53
C VAL A 66 6.31 7.09 -3.78
N GLY A 67 6.64 6.46 -2.65
CA GLY A 67 5.67 5.79 -1.77
C GLY A 67 5.47 4.30 -2.07
N PHE A 68 6.53 3.58 -2.50
CA PHE A 68 6.49 2.12 -2.61
C PHE A 68 7.53 1.46 -1.71
N ASN A 69 7.28 0.22 -1.26
CA ASN A 69 8.19 -0.49 -0.39
C ASN A 69 9.30 -1.22 -1.16
N VAL A 70 10.51 -1.19 -0.58
CA VAL A 70 11.70 -1.90 -1.08
C VAL A 70 12.41 -2.54 0.10
N TYR A 71 12.54 -3.86 0.09
CA TYR A 71 13.20 -4.60 1.16
C TYR A 71 14.00 -5.79 0.62
N TRP A 72 14.88 -6.33 1.45
CA TRP A 72 15.72 -7.48 1.16
C TRP A 72 15.23 -8.69 1.93
N ILE A 73 15.06 -9.82 1.23
CA ILE A 73 14.80 -11.13 1.83
C ILE A 73 16.11 -11.91 1.85
N ALA A 74 16.62 -12.18 3.04
CA ALA A 74 17.92 -12.85 3.23
C ALA A 74 17.87 -14.34 2.83
N GLU A 75 16.75 -15.00 3.05
CA GLU A 75 16.55 -16.43 2.83
C GLU A 75 16.67 -16.82 1.35
N ASP A 76 16.07 -16.05 0.48
CA ASP A 76 16.11 -16.27 -0.99
C ASP A 76 17.05 -15.32 -1.73
N ARG A 77 17.72 -14.42 -1.01
CA ARG A 77 18.65 -13.41 -1.52
C ARG A 77 18.03 -12.52 -2.61
N THR A 78 16.79 -12.10 -2.40
CA THR A 78 16.05 -11.24 -3.33
C THR A 78 15.80 -9.85 -2.80
N VAL A 79 15.80 -8.86 -3.71
CA VAL A 79 15.25 -7.53 -3.47
C VAL A 79 13.79 -7.57 -3.89
N ARG A 80 12.88 -7.25 -2.98
CA ARG A 80 11.45 -7.14 -3.26
C ARG A 80 11.05 -5.68 -3.42
N ILE A 81 10.17 -5.41 -4.39
CA ILE A 81 9.58 -4.11 -4.68
C ILE A 81 8.07 -4.28 -4.62
N GLU A 82 7.43 -3.62 -3.67
CA GLU A 82 5.98 -3.70 -3.43
C GLU A 82 5.36 -2.33 -3.72
N THR A 83 4.87 -2.12 -4.93
CA THR A 83 4.35 -0.82 -5.38
C THR A 83 3.00 -0.45 -4.75
N SER A 84 2.30 -1.42 -4.20
CA SER A 84 1.04 -1.24 -3.47
C SER A 84 1.22 -0.86 -2.00
N GLN A 85 2.47 -0.77 -1.51
CA GLN A 85 2.79 -0.53 -0.12
C GLN A 85 3.67 0.69 0.06
N PRO A 86 3.43 1.51 1.09
CA PRO A 86 4.32 2.61 1.43
C PRO A 86 5.69 2.06 1.85
N TYR A 87 6.70 2.89 1.67
CA TYR A 87 8.07 2.55 2.03
C TYR A 87 8.22 2.32 3.54
N THR A 88 8.65 1.12 3.93
CA THR A 88 9.04 0.76 5.28
C THR A 88 10.52 0.37 5.35
N GLY A 89 11.07 -0.12 4.24
CA GLY A 89 12.42 -0.65 4.17
C GLY A 89 12.57 -2.07 4.76
N GLU A 90 11.48 -2.65 5.26
CA GLU A 90 11.44 -3.95 5.91
C GLU A 90 10.51 -4.90 5.18
N ALA A 91 10.77 -6.19 5.25
CA ALA A 91 9.89 -7.23 4.75
C ALA A 91 8.55 -7.21 5.52
N PRO A 92 7.41 -7.42 4.84
CA PRO A 92 6.15 -7.63 5.54
C PRO A 92 6.29 -8.80 6.53
N ILE A 93 5.73 -8.65 7.72
CA ILE A 93 5.69 -9.72 8.71
C ILE A 93 4.84 -10.86 8.14
N ARG A 94 5.38 -12.08 8.11
CA ARG A 94 4.63 -13.25 7.65
C ARG A 94 3.52 -13.59 8.63
N THR A 95 2.42 -14.12 8.11
CA THR A 95 1.24 -14.55 8.90
C THR A 95 1.58 -15.51 10.04
N GLU A 96 2.60 -16.34 9.86
CA GLU A 96 3.10 -17.29 10.88
C GLU A 96 3.68 -16.61 12.12
N ASP A 97 4.29 -15.42 11.94
CA ASP A 97 4.87 -14.63 13.05
C ASP A 97 3.79 -13.85 13.82
N VAL A 98 2.64 -13.59 13.19
CA VAL A 98 1.52 -12.84 13.80
C VAL A 98 0.60 -13.75 14.63
N GLU A 99 0.44 -15.03 14.26
CA GLU A 99 -0.36 -15.99 15.04
C GLU A 99 0.28 -16.31 16.38
N SER A 100 1.62 -16.34 16.47
CA SER A 100 2.33 -16.58 17.73
C SER A 100 2.20 -15.43 18.72
N ASP A 101 2.12 -14.18 18.23
CA ASP A 101 1.97 -12.98 19.08
C ASP A 101 0.51 -12.73 19.51
N LEU A 102 -0.47 -13.22 18.73
CA LEU A 102 -1.90 -13.10 19.08
C LEU A 102 -2.35 -14.09 20.15
N GLN A 103 -1.60 -15.17 20.40
CA GLN A 103 -1.94 -16.18 21.41
C GLN A 103 -1.29 -15.94 22.79
N SER A 104 -0.36 -14.99 22.92
CA SER A 104 0.41 -14.81 24.16
C SER A 104 0.09 -13.56 24.99
N GLY A 105 -0.98 -12.80 24.68
CA GLY A 105 -1.37 -11.60 25.44
C GLY A 105 -2.71 -11.75 26.15
N PRO A 106 -2.82 -11.43 27.47
CA PRO A 106 -4.07 -11.53 28.23
C PRO A 106 -5.08 -10.40 27.98
N ASN A 107 -5.06 -9.74 26.80
CA ASN A 107 -6.07 -8.78 26.35
C ASN A 107 -6.06 -8.64 24.83
N ALA A 108 -6.50 -9.68 24.13
CA ALA A 108 -6.98 -9.50 22.76
C ALA A 108 -8.31 -8.73 22.87
N SER A 109 -8.24 -7.40 22.82
CA SER A 109 -9.41 -6.57 22.63
C SER A 109 -10.05 -7.02 21.31
N THR A 110 -11.23 -7.63 21.38
CA THR A 110 -12.02 -7.94 20.20
C THR A 110 -12.20 -6.64 19.43
N VAL A 111 -11.69 -6.59 18.17
CA VAL A 111 -11.80 -5.42 17.34
C VAL A 111 -13.29 -5.11 17.18
N ASP A 112 -13.75 -3.99 17.73
CA ASP A 112 -15.14 -3.57 17.65
C ASP A 112 -15.41 -2.99 16.25
N VAL A 113 -15.79 -3.86 15.32
CA VAL A 113 -16.06 -3.52 13.92
C VAL A 113 -17.25 -2.54 13.82
N ASP A 114 -18.22 -2.64 14.71
CA ASP A 114 -19.38 -1.75 14.67
C ASP A 114 -19.02 -0.34 15.15
N ALA A 115 -18.15 -0.22 16.14
CA ALA A 115 -17.58 1.06 16.54
C ALA A 115 -16.78 1.71 15.40
N MET A 116 -15.99 0.93 14.65
CA MET A 116 -15.26 1.45 13.49
C MET A 116 -16.17 1.93 12.36
N LYS A 117 -17.26 1.19 12.07
CA LYS A 117 -18.27 1.61 11.06
C LYS A 117 -18.93 2.93 11.48
N LYS A 118 -19.27 3.05 12.76
CA LYS A 118 -19.87 4.26 13.32
C LYS A 118 -18.90 5.46 13.19
N ASP A 119 -17.62 5.29 13.51
CA ASP A 119 -16.61 6.35 13.41
C ASP A 119 -16.41 6.80 11.94
N ILE A 120 -16.45 5.88 10.97
CA ILE A 120 -16.43 6.22 9.54
C ILE A 120 -17.63 7.11 9.15
N VAL A 121 -18.82 6.80 9.66
CA VAL A 121 -20.04 7.61 9.42
C VAL A 121 -19.89 9.00 10.03
N GLU A 122 -19.44 9.07 11.29
CA GLU A 122 -19.24 10.32 12.02
C GLU A 122 -18.23 11.23 11.32
N ARG A 123 -17.07 10.72 10.94
CA ARG A 123 -16.03 11.46 10.20
C ARG A 123 -16.53 11.94 8.84
N THR A 124 -17.32 11.14 8.14
CA THR A 124 -17.95 11.53 6.87
C THR A 124 -18.92 12.70 7.11
N ASN A 125 -19.71 12.64 8.17
CA ASN A 125 -20.67 13.70 8.53
C ASN A 125 -19.96 14.99 8.99
N VAL A 126 -18.80 14.92 9.65
CA VAL A 126 -17.97 16.08 9.94
C VAL A 126 -17.57 16.80 8.64
N LEU A 127 -17.06 16.06 7.64
CA LEU A 127 -16.69 16.63 6.34
C LEU A 127 -17.89 17.32 5.63
N ARG A 128 -19.10 16.80 5.80
CA ARG A 128 -20.32 17.38 5.23
C ARG A 128 -20.75 18.66 5.98
N THR A 129 -20.81 18.60 7.30
CA THR A 129 -21.24 19.74 8.13
C THR A 129 -20.28 20.92 8.04
N GLU A 130 -18.96 20.70 7.95
CA GLU A 130 -17.97 21.73 7.69
C GLU A 130 -18.21 22.47 6.36
N ARG A 131 -18.94 21.86 5.43
CA ARG A 131 -19.31 22.44 4.13
C ARG A 131 -20.76 22.89 4.04
N GLY A 132 -21.46 22.94 5.18
CA GLY A 132 -22.87 23.34 5.23
C GLY A 132 -23.83 22.32 4.58
N ILE A 133 -23.42 21.07 4.42
CA ILE A 133 -24.24 20.00 3.85
C ILE A 133 -24.84 19.18 4.99
N ALA A 134 -26.11 18.79 4.87
CA ALA A 134 -26.81 17.97 5.86
C ALA A 134 -26.08 16.63 6.10
N SER A 135 -26.04 16.19 7.36
CA SER A 135 -25.51 14.89 7.74
C SER A 135 -26.30 13.76 7.11
N LEU A 136 -25.63 12.68 6.77
CA LEU A 136 -26.24 11.43 6.34
C LEU A 136 -26.76 10.65 7.56
N THR A 137 -27.91 10.01 7.42
CA THR A 137 -28.41 9.06 8.40
C THR A 137 -28.01 7.63 8.03
N THR A 138 -27.76 6.78 9.01
CA THR A 138 -27.55 5.35 8.76
C THR A 138 -28.86 4.69 8.33
N ASN A 139 -28.75 3.71 7.44
CA ASN A 139 -29.87 2.92 6.95
C ASN A 139 -29.50 1.43 7.01
N ASP A 140 -30.25 0.62 7.74
CA ASP A 140 -29.93 -0.78 8.01
C ASP A 140 -29.76 -1.62 6.74
N LYS A 141 -30.59 -1.41 5.74
CA LYS A 141 -30.51 -2.11 4.45
C LYS A 141 -29.25 -1.69 3.69
N LEU A 142 -28.90 -0.41 3.77
CA LEU A 142 -27.70 0.10 3.14
C LEU A 142 -26.43 -0.36 3.87
N MET A 143 -26.48 -0.47 5.22
CA MET A 143 -25.40 -1.08 6.02
C MET A 143 -25.21 -2.54 5.63
N GLN A 144 -26.29 -3.31 5.50
CA GLN A 144 -26.25 -4.70 5.04
C GLN A 144 -25.67 -4.81 3.62
N ALA A 145 -26.11 -3.98 2.69
CA ALA A 145 -25.60 -3.96 1.32
C ALA A 145 -24.10 -3.61 1.26
N ALA A 146 -23.66 -2.64 2.05
CA ALA A 146 -22.23 -2.28 2.14
C ALA A 146 -21.39 -3.45 2.72
N GLN A 147 -21.93 -4.17 3.72
CA GLN A 147 -21.26 -5.35 4.27
C GLN A 147 -21.14 -6.45 3.22
N VAL A 148 -22.22 -6.76 2.48
CA VAL A 148 -22.16 -7.73 1.36
C VAL A 148 -21.04 -7.37 0.38
N ARG A 149 -20.90 -6.09 0.01
CA ARG A 149 -19.84 -5.65 -0.89
C ARG A 149 -18.44 -5.82 -0.30
N ALA A 150 -18.24 -5.52 0.98
CA ALA A 150 -16.98 -5.73 1.67
C ALA A 150 -16.62 -7.23 1.72
N ASP A 151 -17.58 -8.09 2.06
CA ASP A 151 -17.41 -9.53 2.12
C ASP A 151 -17.08 -10.14 0.74
N GLU A 152 -17.73 -9.67 -0.33
CA GLU A 152 -17.42 -10.09 -1.71
C GLU A 152 -15.96 -9.80 -2.08
N MET A 153 -15.49 -8.60 -1.80
CA MET A 153 -14.10 -8.22 -2.10
C MET A 153 -13.10 -9.03 -1.26
N ALA A 154 -13.38 -9.22 0.02
CA ALA A 154 -12.52 -9.97 0.93
C ALA A 154 -12.46 -11.45 0.56
N ALA A 155 -13.59 -12.09 0.25
CA ALA A 155 -13.66 -13.52 -0.09
C ALA A 155 -13.00 -13.86 -1.43
N ASN A 156 -12.93 -12.91 -2.36
CA ASN A 156 -12.38 -13.12 -3.69
C ASN A 156 -11.01 -12.43 -3.90
N SER A 157 -10.44 -11.79 -2.86
CA SER A 157 -9.19 -11.02 -2.96
C SER A 157 -9.21 -9.98 -4.10
N VAL A 158 -10.36 -9.34 -4.35
CA VAL A 158 -10.59 -8.44 -5.48
C VAL A 158 -11.02 -7.06 -4.99
N TYR A 159 -10.28 -6.05 -5.38
CA TYR A 159 -10.61 -4.64 -5.14
C TYR A 159 -11.25 -4.04 -6.39
N SER A 160 -12.59 -3.99 -6.43
CA SER A 160 -13.32 -3.57 -7.64
C SER A 160 -14.72 -3.07 -7.34
N HIS A 161 -15.18 -2.08 -8.15
CA HIS A 161 -16.61 -1.67 -8.22
C HIS A 161 -17.48 -2.69 -8.96
N THR A 162 -16.88 -3.69 -9.59
CA THR A 162 -17.61 -4.81 -10.21
C THR A 162 -17.70 -5.94 -9.20
N ARG A 163 -18.88 -6.52 -9.05
CA ARG A 163 -19.12 -7.68 -8.19
C ARG A 163 -18.43 -8.93 -8.78
N PRO A 164 -18.12 -9.97 -7.98
CA PRO A 164 -17.46 -11.18 -8.46
C PRO A 164 -18.16 -11.88 -9.62
N ASP A 165 -19.49 -11.77 -9.72
CA ASP A 165 -20.30 -12.32 -10.81
C ASP A 165 -20.38 -11.43 -12.06
N GLY A 166 -19.60 -10.35 -12.12
CA GLY A 166 -19.54 -9.41 -13.25
C GLY A 166 -20.59 -8.32 -13.24
N ARG A 167 -21.54 -8.33 -12.30
CA ARG A 167 -22.55 -7.27 -12.17
C ARG A 167 -21.94 -6.00 -11.57
N LYS A 168 -22.60 -4.84 -11.77
CA LYS A 168 -22.19 -3.58 -11.14
C LYS A 168 -22.49 -3.60 -9.63
N TYR A 169 -21.72 -2.84 -8.85
CA TYR A 169 -21.84 -2.73 -7.39
C TYR A 169 -23.27 -2.43 -6.92
N ASN A 170 -24.01 -1.56 -7.63
CA ASN A 170 -25.34 -1.14 -7.23
C ASN A 170 -26.43 -2.22 -7.40
N THR A 171 -26.08 -3.38 -7.98
CA THR A 171 -26.97 -4.55 -8.02
C THR A 171 -26.99 -5.33 -6.70
N VAL A 172 -26.23 -4.89 -5.71
CA VAL A 172 -26.28 -5.45 -4.34
C VAL A 172 -27.60 -5.19 -3.65
N ALA A 173 -28.40 -4.26 -4.17
CA ALA A 173 -29.74 -3.93 -3.67
C ALA A 173 -30.70 -3.64 -4.84
N ASP A 174 -31.99 -3.54 -4.56
CA ASP A 174 -33.03 -3.24 -5.52
C ASP A 174 -33.10 -1.75 -5.92
N CYS A 175 -32.10 -0.97 -5.58
CA CYS A 175 -32.06 0.46 -5.87
C CYS A 175 -30.76 0.81 -6.65
N ARG A 176 -30.93 1.39 -7.85
CA ARG A 176 -29.80 1.85 -8.70
C ARG A 176 -29.23 3.23 -8.33
N TYR A 177 -29.90 3.95 -7.42
CA TYR A 177 -29.54 5.32 -7.02
C TYR A 177 -28.62 5.30 -5.80
N ILE A 178 -27.60 4.44 -5.87
CA ILE A 178 -26.58 4.22 -4.85
C ILE A 178 -25.23 4.68 -5.41
N GLY A 179 -24.45 5.43 -4.63
CA GLY A 179 -23.05 5.69 -4.87
C GLY A 179 -22.17 4.72 -4.05
N GLU A 180 -20.95 4.45 -4.50
CA GLU A 180 -20.01 3.59 -3.78
C GLU A 180 -18.63 4.25 -3.66
N ASN A 181 -18.07 4.23 -2.47
CA ASN A 181 -16.64 4.38 -2.22
C ASN A 181 -16.09 3.05 -1.70
N ILE A 182 -14.96 2.62 -2.25
CA ILE A 182 -14.25 1.45 -1.75
C ILE A 182 -12.82 1.83 -1.37
N HIS A 183 -12.24 1.12 -0.42
CA HIS A 183 -10.84 1.21 -0.07
C HIS A 183 -10.31 -0.13 0.42
N GLN A 184 -9.04 -0.40 0.12
CA GLN A 184 -8.31 -1.56 0.59
C GLN A 184 -7.09 -1.05 1.37
N ILE A 185 -6.97 -1.43 2.64
CA ILE A 185 -5.88 -0.99 3.51
C ILE A 185 -5.18 -2.21 4.11
N PRO A 186 -3.89 -2.42 3.81
CA PRO A 186 -3.10 -3.45 4.49
C PRO A 186 -3.05 -3.21 6.01
N LEU A 187 -3.23 -4.28 6.80
CA LEU A 187 -3.18 -4.19 8.27
C LEU A 187 -1.83 -3.67 8.76
N LEU A 188 -0.77 -4.07 8.08
CA LEU A 188 0.58 -3.60 8.39
C LEU A 188 0.70 -2.08 8.29
N TYR A 189 0.08 -1.47 7.26
CA TYR A 189 0.06 -0.01 7.11
C TYR A 189 -0.59 0.69 8.31
N LEU A 190 -1.74 0.19 8.78
CA LEU A 190 -2.42 0.75 9.96
C LEU A 190 -1.56 0.65 11.23
N LYS A 191 -0.90 -0.48 11.46
CA LYS A 191 0.02 -0.68 12.60
C LYS A 191 1.20 0.30 12.57
N GLN A 192 1.80 0.51 11.40
CA GLN A 192 2.95 1.41 11.23
C GLN A 192 2.60 2.87 11.42
N GLN A 193 1.45 3.30 10.92
CA GLN A 193 0.98 4.68 11.05
C GLN A 193 0.42 4.99 12.45
N LYS A 194 0.27 3.98 13.32
CA LYS A 194 -0.45 4.08 14.60
C LYS A 194 -1.84 4.72 14.43
N GLY A 195 -2.39 4.58 13.22
CA GLY A 195 -3.65 5.19 12.83
C GLY A 195 -4.82 4.29 13.10
N GLU A 196 -5.95 4.90 13.39
CA GLU A 196 -7.22 4.19 13.42
C GLU A 196 -7.74 3.97 12.02
N LEU A 197 -8.42 2.84 11.79
CA LEU A 197 -8.94 2.46 10.48
C LEU A 197 -9.85 3.55 9.90
N ALA A 198 -10.79 4.05 10.70
CA ALA A 198 -11.78 5.03 10.27
C ALA A 198 -11.11 6.36 9.84
N GLU A 199 -10.14 6.84 10.61
CA GLU A 199 -9.39 8.04 10.26
C GLU A 199 -8.64 7.86 8.95
N THR A 200 -7.88 6.76 8.83
CA THR A 200 -7.07 6.48 7.66
C THR A 200 -7.91 6.36 6.40
N VAL A 201 -9.01 5.62 6.48
CA VAL A 201 -9.88 5.37 5.33
C VAL A 201 -10.61 6.64 4.86
N VAL A 202 -11.20 7.42 5.79
CA VAL A 202 -11.91 8.65 5.44
C VAL A 202 -10.93 9.71 4.93
N HIS A 203 -9.74 9.81 5.53
CA HIS A 203 -8.68 10.69 5.03
C HIS A 203 -8.29 10.31 3.59
N SER A 204 -8.07 9.02 3.30
CA SER A 204 -7.73 8.55 1.97
C SER A 204 -8.82 8.88 0.95
N TRP A 205 -10.09 8.61 1.27
CA TRP A 205 -11.22 8.99 0.40
C TRP A 205 -11.29 10.51 0.19
N SER A 206 -11.00 11.31 1.21
CA SER A 206 -11.03 12.77 1.09
C SER A 206 -9.97 13.34 0.13
N LYS A 207 -8.89 12.61 -0.13
CA LYS A 207 -7.84 12.99 -1.09
C LYS A 207 -8.14 12.59 -2.53
N SER A 208 -9.14 11.74 -2.76
CA SER A 208 -9.58 11.33 -4.10
C SER A 208 -10.80 12.15 -4.51
N ALA A 209 -10.73 12.84 -5.63
CA ALA A 209 -11.81 13.72 -6.11
C ALA A 209 -13.16 12.99 -6.23
N GLY A 210 -13.16 11.79 -6.84
CA GLY A 210 -14.39 11.00 -7.01
C GLY A 210 -14.98 10.47 -5.71
N HIS A 211 -14.12 9.99 -4.78
CA HIS A 211 -14.60 9.54 -3.48
C HIS A 211 -15.11 10.71 -2.63
N MET A 212 -14.40 11.85 -2.68
CA MET A 212 -14.80 13.06 -1.97
C MET A 212 -16.15 13.57 -2.50
N GLU A 213 -16.34 13.57 -3.83
CA GLU A 213 -17.59 13.98 -4.45
C GLU A 213 -18.78 13.14 -3.91
N ASN A 214 -18.63 11.83 -3.76
CA ASN A 214 -19.65 10.99 -3.14
C ASN A 214 -19.92 11.39 -1.69
N MET A 215 -18.89 11.59 -0.87
CA MET A 215 -19.08 11.94 0.54
C MET A 215 -19.79 13.27 0.75
N ILE A 216 -19.53 14.27 -0.09
CA ILE A 216 -20.13 15.62 0.03
C ILE A 216 -21.31 15.87 -0.91
N ASN A 217 -21.80 14.84 -1.59
CA ASN A 217 -22.95 14.99 -2.49
C ASN A 217 -24.23 15.32 -1.69
N ALA A 218 -24.78 16.51 -1.92
CA ALA A 218 -25.98 16.97 -1.21
C ALA A 218 -27.26 16.18 -1.58
N SER A 219 -27.25 15.42 -2.68
CA SER A 219 -28.40 14.59 -3.08
C SER A 219 -28.47 13.26 -2.32
N TYR A 220 -27.46 12.88 -1.57
CA TYR A 220 -27.51 11.70 -0.71
C TYR A 220 -28.05 12.05 0.68
N ALA A 221 -28.96 11.21 1.19
CA ALA A 221 -29.57 11.33 2.51
C ALA A 221 -29.13 10.22 3.48
N SER A 222 -28.71 9.07 2.97
CA SER A 222 -28.33 7.94 3.83
C SER A 222 -26.97 7.36 3.46
N ILE A 223 -26.34 6.71 4.45
CA ILE A 223 -25.05 6.03 4.33
C ILE A 223 -25.13 4.63 4.93
N GLY A 224 -24.44 3.68 4.30
CA GLY A 224 -24.10 2.38 4.84
C GLY A 224 -22.59 2.14 4.78
N VAL A 225 -22.03 1.48 5.79
CA VAL A 225 -20.60 1.14 5.86
C VAL A 225 -20.44 -0.35 6.04
N GLY A 226 -19.60 -0.95 5.23
CA GLY A 226 -19.18 -2.35 5.30
C GLY A 226 -17.69 -2.46 5.51
N LEU A 227 -17.28 -3.36 6.40
CA LEU A 227 -15.89 -3.66 6.69
C LEU A 227 -15.68 -5.17 6.72
N ALA A 228 -14.70 -5.68 5.99
CA ALA A 228 -14.31 -7.09 6.02
C ALA A 228 -12.79 -7.24 6.02
N ARG A 229 -12.29 -8.19 6.78
CA ARG A 229 -10.89 -8.61 6.70
C ARG A 229 -10.74 -9.67 5.62
N GLY A 230 -9.65 -9.60 4.89
CA GLY A 230 -9.32 -10.57 3.85
C GLY A 230 -7.85 -10.48 3.49
N ILE A 231 -7.48 -11.24 2.46
CA ILE A 231 -6.14 -11.25 1.89
C ILE A 231 -6.22 -10.54 0.54
N ASP A 232 -5.26 -9.68 0.22
CA ASP A 232 -5.19 -9.04 -1.09
C ASP A 232 -4.58 -9.95 -2.17
N GLY A 233 -4.54 -9.48 -3.41
CA GLY A 233 -3.97 -10.22 -4.54
C GLY A 233 -2.47 -10.56 -4.40
N ASN A 234 -1.77 -9.97 -3.40
CA ASN A 234 -0.36 -10.21 -3.08
C ASN A 234 -0.18 -11.12 -1.85
N GLY A 235 -1.27 -11.63 -1.27
CA GLY A 235 -1.21 -12.48 -0.08
C GLY A 235 -1.15 -11.73 1.25
N MET A 236 -1.43 -10.42 1.27
CA MET A 236 -1.36 -9.63 2.49
C MET A 236 -2.71 -9.43 3.15
N GLU A 237 -2.74 -9.54 4.48
CA GLU A 237 -3.92 -9.20 5.25
C GLU A 237 -4.28 -7.71 5.12
N CYS A 238 -5.53 -7.45 4.79
CA CYS A 238 -6.04 -6.10 4.62
C CYS A 238 -7.50 -5.97 5.11
N TRP A 239 -7.92 -4.72 5.30
CA TRP A 239 -9.32 -4.35 5.39
C TRP A 239 -9.85 -3.97 4.03
N TYR A 240 -11.02 -4.49 3.67
CA TYR A 240 -11.85 -4.02 2.59
C TYR A 240 -12.95 -3.13 3.19
N CYS A 241 -12.93 -1.87 2.80
CA CYS A 241 -13.80 -0.84 3.36
C CYS A 241 -14.73 -0.33 2.28
N VAL A 242 -16.02 -0.24 2.58
CA VAL A 242 -17.06 0.20 1.65
C VAL A 242 -17.92 1.28 2.30
N GLN A 243 -18.17 2.36 1.57
CA GLN A 243 -19.31 3.27 1.84
C GLN A 243 -20.29 3.14 0.68
N LEU A 244 -21.56 2.92 1.01
CA LEU A 244 -22.67 3.10 0.07
C LEU A 244 -23.48 4.31 0.49
N PHE A 245 -23.90 5.10 -0.50
CA PHE A 245 -24.69 6.30 -0.31
C PHE A 245 -26.00 6.14 -1.04
N LEU A 246 -27.11 6.45 -0.37
CA LEU A 246 -28.46 6.38 -0.98
C LEU A 246 -29.00 7.77 -1.21
N ARG A 247 -29.47 8.01 -2.42
CA ARG A 247 -30.08 9.27 -2.81
C ARG A 247 -31.38 9.52 -2.02
N ASP A 248 -31.63 10.78 -1.67
CA ASP A 248 -32.89 11.21 -1.03
C ASP A 248 -34.11 10.83 -1.85
N GLY A 249 -35.21 10.45 -1.16
CA GLY A 249 -36.45 10.00 -1.77
C GLY A 249 -36.45 8.56 -2.31
N TYR A 250 -35.33 7.83 -2.20
CA TYR A 250 -35.26 6.42 -2.62
C TYR A 250 -35.15 5.49 -1.41
N HIS A 251 -35.61 4.24 -1.60
CA HIS A 251 -35.62 3.21 -0.57
C HIS A 251 -35.03 1.91 -1.09
N ILE A 252 -34.46 1.12 -0.17
CA ILE A 252 -34.00 -0.24 -0.40
C ILE A 252 -34.96 -1.18 0.33
N THR A 253 -35.60 -2.10 -0.40
CA THR A 253 -36.48 -3.13 0.18
C THR A 253 -35.80 -4.49 0.26
N TRP A 254 -34.80 -4.73 -0.61
CA TRP A 254 -34.14 -6.00 -0.74
C TRP A 254 -32.61 -5.80 -0.89
N VAL A 255 -31.82 -6.69 -0.26
CA VAL A 255 -30.38 -6.75 -0.37
C VAL A 255 -29.99 -8.14 -0.82
N ASP A 256 -29.05 -8.23 -1.79
CA ASP A 256 -28.53 -9.47 -2.33
C ASP A 256 -27.66 -10.21 -1.31
N THR A 257 -27.46 -11.50 -1.55
CA THR A 257 -26.41 -12.29 -0.87
C THR A 257 -25.06 -12.05 -1.55
N PRO A 258 -23.93 -12.33 -0.86
CA PRO A 258 -22.62 -12.21 -1.47
C PRO A 258 -22.51 -13.06 -2.74
N ALA A 259 -22.10 -12.42 -3.82
CA ALA A 259 -21.86 -13.09 -5.09
C ALA A 259 -20.54 -13.91 -4.99
N LYS A 260 -20.53 -15.07 -5.66
CA LYS A 260 -19.35 -15.92 -5.81
C LYS A 260 -18.77 -15.70 -7.20
N GLY A 261 -17.45 -15.57 -7.27
CA GLY A 261 -16.71 -15.56 -8.52
C GLY A 261 -16.42 -16.96 -9.04
#